data_cc72b7ff16ce7d651f079c695ca1a1f8
#
_entry.id   cc72b7ff16ce7d651f079c695ca1a1f8
#
_cell.length_a   1.000
_cell.length_b   1.000
_cell.length_c   1.000
_cell.angle_alpha   90.00
_cell.angle_beta   90.00
_cell.angle_gamma   90.00
#
_symmetry.space_group_name_H-M   'P 1'
#
loop_
_entity.id
_entity.type
_entity.pdbx_description
1 polymer ?
#
loop_
_entity_poly.entity_id
_entity_poly.type
_entity_poly.pdbx_seq_one_letter_code
_entity_poly.pdbx_strand_id
1 'polypeptide(L)'
;FIIEKIIFDNANSVITDTNSDKSEERLKEGQLRRVIVKTYSYSIPFKGDYSLIQYKPNTFYGIEREADVTGNYHTKENVLKVYFESEINNQAQFDHFKHESIGNLYDNTNEFNKEVEEWNNRKLEEVINEIYPLVVTHLNQTKECEKRTNIKK
;
A
#
# COMPACT_ATOMS: atom_id res chain seq x y z
N PHE A 1 -8.12 7.89 16.00
CA PHE A 1 -7.99 7.75 14.55
C PHE A 1 -6.63 7.16 14.18
N ILE A 2 -6.62 5.91 13.77
CA ILE A 2 -5.40 5.16 13.43
C ILE A 2 -5.50 4.71 11.98
N ILE A 3 -4.42 4.94 11.23
CA ILE A 3 -4.31 4.48 9.85
C ILE A 3 -3.82 3.02 9.86
N GLU A 4 -4.49 2.16 9.11
CA GLU A 4 -4.10 0.76 8.98
C GLU A 4 -2.96 0.60 7.98
N LYS A 5 -1.93 -0.14 8.38
CA LYS A 5 -0.81 -0.50 7.52
C LYS A 5 -1.26 -1.45 6.41
N ILE A 6 -0.53 -1.43 5.30
CA ILE A 6 -0.77 -2.35 4.20
C ILE A 6 -0.05 -3.67 4.48
N ILE A 7 -0.81 -4.77 4.44
CA ILE A 7 -0.30 -6.12 4.60
C ILE A 7 -0.69 -6.94 3.38
N PHE A 8 0.30 -7.43 2.64
CA PHE A 8 0.07 -8.24 1.45
C PHE A 8 -0.17 -9.71 1.78
N ASP A 9 -1.12 -10.32 1.08
CA ASP A 9 -1.36 -11.75 1.10
C ASP A 9 -0.55 -12.42 -0.03
N ASN A 10 0.68 -12.75 0.25
CA ASN A 10 1.60 -13.34 -0.73
C ASN A 10 1.17 -14.74 -1.18
N ALA A 11 0.48 -15.49 -0.33
CA ALA A 11 0.03 -16.84 -0.65
C ALA A 11 -1.02 -16.87 -1.77
N ASN A 12 -1.80 -15.80 -1.91
CA ASN A 12 -2.84 -15.66 -2.92
C ASN A 12 -2.47 -14.70 -4.06
N SER A 13 -1.19 -14.40 -4.23
CA SER A 13 -0.71 -13.62 -5.36
C SER A 13 -0.69 -14.47 -6.63
N VAL A 14 -1.06 -13.85 -7.76
CA VAL A 14 -1.17 -14.53 -9.07
C VAL A 14 -0.57 -13.65 -10.17
N ILE A 15 0.19 -14.27 -11.07
CA ILE A 15 0.62 -13.65 -12.32
C ILE A 15 -0.27 -14.14 -13.44
N THR A 16 -0.85 -13.21 -14.18
CA THR A 16 -1.78 -13.50 -15.27
C THR A 16 -1.28 -12.87 -16.57
N ASP A 17 -1.37 -13.61 -17.66
CA ASP A 17 -1.20 -13.11 -19.00
C ASP A 17 -2.42 -12.25 -19.36
N THR A 18 -2.21 -11.02 -19.77
CA THR A 18 -3.30 -10.12 -20.12
C THR A 18 -3.81 -10.31 -21.54
N ASN A 19 -3.20 -11.23 -22.31
CA ASN A 19 -3.45 -11.42 -23.74
C ASN A 19 -3.17 -10.17 -24.60
N SER A 20 -2.36 -9.26 -24.09
CA SER A 20 -1.97 -8.03 -24.77
C SER A 20 -0.55 -8.17 -25.30
N ASP A 21 -0.43 -8.37 -26.60
CA ASP A 21 0.84 -8.51 -27.29
C ASP A 21 1.07 -7.32 -28.21
N LYS A 22 2.32 -6.87 -28.31
CA LYS A 22 2.73 -5.86 -29.28
C LYS A 22 4.03 -6.26 -29.94
N SER A 23 4.20 -5.84 -31.19
CA SER A 23 5.43 -6.05 -31.95
C SER A 23 6.29 -4.80 -31.88
N GLU A 24 7.52 -4.94 -31.44
CA GLU A 24 8.49 -3.84 -31.31
C GLU A 24 9.79 -4.17 -32.03
N GLU A 25 10.48 -3.15 -32.53
CA GLU A 25 11.86 -3.28 -32.99
C GLU A 25 12.82 -3.00 -31.83
N ARG A 26 13.70 -3.93 -31.55
CA ARG A 26 14.73 -3.81 -30.52
C ARG A 26 16.11 -4.09 -31.08
N LEU A 27 17.10 -3.38 -30.56
CA LEU A 27 18.49 -3.62 -30.90
C LEU A 27 18.97 -4.87 -30.15
N LYS A 28 19.35 -5.90 -30.95
CA LYS A 28 19.90 -7.16 -30.45
C LYS A 28 21.24 -7.40 -31.11
N GLU A 29 22.30 -7.51 -30.34
CA GLU A 29 23.67 -7.77 -30.85
C GLU A 29 24.08 -6.84 -32.01
N GLY A 30 23.74 -5.55 -31.90
CA GLY A 30 24.00 -4.54 -32.90
C GLY A 30 23.06 -4.56 -34.11
N GLN A 31 22.03 -5.39 -34.12
CA GLN A 31 21.03 -5.48 -35.18
C GLN A 31 19.63 -5.18 -34.68
N LEU A 32 18.84 -4.47 -35.48
CA LEU A 32 17.42 -4.26 -35.21
C LEU A 32 16.67 -5.55 -35.52
N ARG A 33 15.99 -6.08 -34.51
CA ARG A 33 15.14 -7.27 -34.65
C ARG A 33 13.73 -6.97 -34.16
N ARG A 34 12.75 -7.54 -34.84
CA ARG A 34 11.37 -7.47 -34.41
C ARG A 34 11.09 -8.52 -33.35
N VAL A 35 10.61 -8.09 -32.19
CA VAL A 35 10.25 -8.95 -31.06
C VAL A 35 8.81 -8.76 -30.68
N ILE A 36 8.19 -9.78 -30.12
CA ILE A 36 6.85 -9.70 -29.55
C ILE A 36 6.98 -9.52 -28.05
N VAL A 37 6.36 -8.46 -27.53
CA VAL A 37 6.34 -8.12 -26.12
C VAL A 37 4.94 -8.35 -25.59
N LYS A 38 4.86 -9.09 -24.51
CA LYS A 38 3.61 -9.40 -23.82
C LYS A 38 3.52 -8.67 -22.49
N THR A 39 2.32 -8.20 -22.15
CA THR A 39 2.03 -7.59 -20.86
C THR A 39 1.48 -8.63 -19.90
N TYR A 40 2.00 -8.64 -18.70
CA TYR A 40 1.58 -9.50 -17.61
C TYR A 40 1.05 -8.65 -16.45
N SER A 41 0.11 -9.21 -15.71
CA SER A 41 -0.35 -8.60 -14.46
C SER A 41 0.02 -9.46 -13.26
N TYR A 42 0.56 -8.83 -12.24
CA TYR A 42 0.76 -9.42 -10.92
C TYR A 42 -0.33 -8.89 -10.00
N SER A 43 -1.20 -9.79 -9.53
CA SER A 43 -2.30 -9.46 -8.64
C SER A 43 -1.99 -9.95 -7.24
N ILE A 44 -2.09 -9.08 -6.25
CA ILE A 44 -1.87 -9.41 -4.85
C ILE A 44 -2.98 -8.83 -3.99
N PRO A 45 -3.71 -9.68 -3.24
CA PRO A 45 -4.64 -9.20 -2.23
C PRO A 45 -3.89 -8.53 -1.08
N PHE A 46 -4.49 -7.51 -0.50
CA PHE A 46 -3.92 -6.82 0.65
C PHE A 46 -5.00 -6.39 1.63
N LYS A 47 -4.59 -6.14 2.87
CA LYS A 47 -5.39 -5.51 3.91
C LYS A 47 -4.80 -4.16 4.24
N GLY A 48 -5.63 -3.26 4.77
CA GLY A 48 -5.22 -1.92 5.12
C GLY A 48 -5.95 -0.87 4.32
N ASP A 49 -5.56 0.39 4.49
CA ASP A 49 -6.19 1.51 3.81
C ASP A 49 -5.68 1.60 2.37
N TYR A 50 -6.52 1.22 1.41
CA TYR A 50 -6.16 1.20 -0.01
C TYR A 50 -5.80 2.59 -0.55
N SER A 51 -6.26 3.67 0.05
CA SER A 51 -5.92 5.02 -0.39
C SER A 51 -4.43 5.31 -0.26
N LEU A 52 -3.73 4.61 0.64
CA LEU A 52 -2.29 4.74 0.82
C LEU A 52 -1.49 4.23 -0.38
N ILE A 53 -2.04 3.32 -1.18
CA ILE A 53 -1.34 2.78 -2.36
C ILE A 53 -1.05 3.89 -3.37
N GLN A 54 -1.90 4.90 -3.45
CA GLN A 54 -1.71 6.05 -4.34
C GLN A 54 -0.77 7.11 -3.77
N TYR A 55 -0.46 7.02 -2.49
CA TYR A 55 0.45 7.94 -1.83
C TYR A 55 1.90 7.57 -2.12
N LYS A 56 2.72 8.55 -2.47
CA LYS A 56 4.15 8.34 -2.70
C LYS A 56 4.91 8.60 -1.40
N PRO A 57 5.63 7.61 -0.84
CA PRO A 57 6.40 7.83 0.38
C PRO A 57 7.57 8.78 0.14
N ASN A 58 8.12 9.36 1.23
CA ASN A 58 9.27 10.25 1.15
C ASN A 58 10.50 9.56 0.53
N THR A 59 10.68 8.27 0.84
CA THR A 59 11.68 7.43 0.19
C THR A 59 10.98 6.52 -0.80
N PHE A 60 11.21 6.75 -2.10
CA PHE A 60 10.58 6.00 -3.17
C PHE A 60 11.62 5.21 -3.96
N TYR A 61 11.35 3.92 -4.18
CA TYR A 61 12.23 3.01 -4.89
C TYR A 61 11.70 2.72 -6.31
N GLY A 62 12.58 2.76 -7.28
CA GLY A 62 12.29 2.37 -8.65
C GLY A 62 11.48 3.39 -9.44
N ILE A 63 10.93 2.93 -10.56
CA ILE A 63 10.15 3.74 -11.48
C ILE A 63 8.66 3.59 -11.13
N GLU A 64 7.96 4.71 -11.10
CA GLU A 64 6.51 4.73 -10.93
C GLU A 64 5.85 3.98 -12.08
N ARG A 65 5.02 3.01 -11.75
CA ARG A 65 4.30 2.18 -12.72
C ARG A 65 2.80 2.28 -12.48
N GLU A 66 2.05 2.08 -13.54
CA GLU A 66 0.59 2.00 -13.44
C GLU A 66 0.20 0.82 -12.55
N ALA A 67 -0.69 1.09 -11.62
CA ALA A 67 -1.26 0.07 -10.75
C ALA A 67 -2.76 0.31 -10.61
N ASP A 68 -3.52 -0.77 -10.73
CA ASP A 68 -4.95 -0.76 -10.47
C ASP A 68 -5.24 -1.30 -9.08
N VAL A 69 -6.02 -0.55 -8.33
CA VAL A 69 -6.48 -0.97 -7.01
C VAL A 69 -7.98 -1.20 -7.05
N THR A 70 -8.38 -2.41 -6.71
CA THR A 70 -9.80 -2.75 -6.60
C THR A 70 -10.14 -3.08 -5.17
N GLY A 71 -11.17 -2.44 -4.62
CA GLY A 71 -11.64 -2.67 -3.27
C GLY A 71 -12.97 -3.40 -3.24
N ASN A 72 -13.12 -4.35 -2.34
CA ASN A 72 -14.37 -5.02 -2.07
C ASN A 72 -14.87 -4.64 -0.67
N TYR A 73 -15.90 -3.81 -0.61
CA TYR A 73 -16.45 -3.34 0.66
C TYR A 73 -17.11 -4.44 1.50
N HIS A 74 -17.63 -5.49 0.88
CA HIS A 74 -18.29 -6.57 1.59
C HIS A 74 -17.33 -7.49 2.33
N THR A 75 -16.17 -7.74 1.73
CA THR A 75 -15.14 -8.63 2.29
C THR A 75 -14.04 -7.86 3.01
N LYS A 76 -13.96 -6.56 2.85
CA LYS A 76 -12.85 -5.69 3.28
C LYS A 76 -11.50 -6.12 2.69
N GLU A 77 -11.54 -6.81 1.57
CA GLU A 77 -10.36 -7.21 0.83
C GLU A 77 -10.14 -6.29 -0.36
N ASN A 78 -8.90 -5.92 -0.56
CA ASN A 78 -8.46 -5.13 -1.71
C ASN A 78 -7.48 -5.95 -2.53
N VAL A 79 -7.44 -5.69 -3.83
CA VAL A 79 -6.49 -6.33 -4.73
C VAL A 79 -5.70 -5.26 -5.47
N LEU A 80 -4.39 -5.35 -5.41
CA LEU A 80 -3.48 -4.52 -6.18
C LEU A 80 -3.00 -5.29 -7.40
N LYS A 81 -3.09 -4.66 -8.57
CA LYS A 81 -2.53 -5.19 -9.81
C LYS A 81 -1.37 -4.32 -10.28
N VAL A 82 -0.25 -4.94 -10.55
CA VAL A 82 0.93 -4.30 -11.10
C VAL A 82 1.23 -4.93 -12.46
N TYR A 83 1.48 -4.11 -13.46
CA TYR A 83 1.72 -4.57 -14.82
C TYR A 83 3.21 -4.49 -15.16
N PHE A 84 3.68 -5.50 -15.88
CA PHE A 84 5.03 -5.50 -16.44
C PHE A 84 5.04 -6.14 -17.82
N GLU A 85 6.03 -5.78 -18.62
CA GLU A 85 6.18 -6.26 -19.98
C GLU A 85 7.43 -7.11 -20.10
N SER A 86 7.37 -8.15 -20.94
CA SER A 86 8.51 -8.98 -21.28
C SER A 86 8.38 -9.54 -22.69
N GLU A 87 9.51 -9.72 -23.36
CA GLU A 87 9.56 -10.47 -24.61
C GLU A 87 9.11 -11.91 -24.36
N ILE A 88 8.27 -12.48 -25.24
CA ILE A 88 7.63 -13.77 -25.01
C ILE A 88 8.59 -14.95 -24.93
N ASN A 89 9.77 -14.87 -25.56
CA ASN A 89 10.74 -15.94 -25.57
C ASN A 89 12.00 -15.64 -24.75
N ASN A 90 11.90 -14.74 -23.81
CA ASN A 90 13.03 -14.34 -22.97
C ASN A 90 12.71 -14.51 -21.49
N GLN A 91 12.98 -15.70 -20.97
CA GLN A 91 12.70 -16.02 -19.56
C GLN A 91 13.53 -15.18 -18.59
N ALA A 92 14.76 -14.87 -18.92
CA ALA A 92 15.63 -14.04 -18.10
C ALA A 92 15.08 -12.61 -17.97
N GLN A 93 14.56 -12.04 -19.04
CA GLN A 93 13.93 -10.73 -19.04
C GLN A 93 12.63 -10.74 -18.22
N PHE A 94 11.81 -11.79 -18.38
CA PHE A 94 10.60 -11.98 -17.60
C PHE A 94 10.90 -11.99 -16.09
N ASP A 95 11.86 -12.80 -15.69
CA ASP A 95 12.26 -12.94 -14.29
C ASP A 95 12.81 -11.61 -13.73
N HIS A 96 13.59 -10.90 -14.52
CA HIS A 96 14.17 -9.62 -14.14
C HIS A 96 13.08 -8.56 -13.89
N PHE A 97 12.18 -8.34 -14.83
CA PHE A 97 11.13 -7.33 -14.70
C PHE A 97 10.08 -7.69 -13.66
N LYS A 98 9.76 -8.98 -13.55
CA LYS A 98 8.92 -9.48 -12.47
C LYS A 98 9.53 -9.15 -11.10
N HIS A 99 10.78 -9.50 -10.89
CA HIS A 99 11.49 -9.27 -9.62
C HIS A 99 11.61 -7.78 -9.31
N GLU A 100 11.98 -6.96 -10.28
CA GLU A 100 12.07 -5.51 -10.12
C GLU A 100 10.72 -4.89 -9.74
N SER A 101 9.66 -5.24 -10.45
CA SER A 101 8.32 -4.69 -10.20
C SER A 101 7.79 -5.07 -8.82
N ILE A 102 7.96 -6.31 -8.42
CA ILE A 102 7.52 -6.82 -7.11
C ILE A 102 8.40 -6.26 -5.98
N GLY A 103 9.72 -6.25 -6.18
CA GLY A 103 10.66 -5.72 -5.21
C GLY A 103 10.42 -4.25 -4.91
N ASN A 104 10.23 -3.43 -5.93
CA ASN A 104 9.92 -2.00 -5.77
C ASN A 104 8.58 -1.81 -5.05
N LEU A 105 7.59 -2.63 -5.34
CA LEU A 105 6.29 -2.59 -4.66
C LEU A 105 6.46 -2.85 -3.16
N TYR A 106 7.19 -3.89 -2.78
CA TYR A 106 7.42 -4.22 -1.37
C TYR A 106 8.25 -3.15 -0.65
N ASP A 107 9.30 -2.67 -1.29
CA ASP A 107 10.17 -1.64 -0.69
C ASP A 107 9.41 -0.34 -0.46
N ASN A 108 8.61 0.09 -1.42
CA ASN A 108 7.79 1.29 -1.28
C ASN A 108 6.71 1.11 -0.21
N THR A 109 6.10 -0.07 -0.13
CA THR A 109 5.10 -0.37 0.90
C THR A 109 5.71 -0.41 2.29
N ASN A 110 6.92 -0.93 2.45
CA ASN A 110 7.63 -0.89 3.71
C ASN A 110 7.91 0.55 4.16
N GLU A 111 8.29 1.44 3.23
CA GLU A 111 8.47 2.86 3.55
C GLU A 111 7.15 3.55 3.92
N PHE A 112 6.06 3.26 3.22
CA PHE A 112 4.73 3.70 3.62
C PHE A 112 4.39 3.28 5.04
N ASN A 113 4.59 2.01 5.35
CA ASN A 113 4.24 1.47 6.65
C ASN A 113 5.04 2.09 7.78
N LYS A 114 6.31 2.45 7.53
CA LYS A 114 7.11 3.22 8.48
C LYS A 114 6.52 4.62 8.72
N GLU A 115 6.17 5.32 7.67
CA GLU A 115 5.55 6.65 7.77
C GLU A 115 4.20 6.61 8.49
N VAL A 116 3.39 5.59 8.20
CA VAL A 116 2.11 5.36 8.88
C VAL A 116 2.31 5.11 10.37
N GLU A 117 3.29 4.29 10.73
CA GLU A 117 3.61 4.00 12.12
C GLU A 117 4.06 5.25 12.89
N GLU A 118 4.93 6.05 12.28
CA GLU A 118 5.38 7.33 12.86
C GLU A 118 4.20 8.29 13.04
N TRP A 119 3.32 8.38 12.06
CA TRP A 119 2.13 9.22 12.14
C TRP A 119 1.19 8.76 13.25
N ASN A 120 0.92 7.46 13.34
CA ASN A 120 0.07 6.88 14.39
C ASN A 120 0.66 7.14 15.77
N ASN A 121 1.96 7.00 15.94
CA ASN A 121 2.65 7.25 17.20
C ASN A 121 2.56 8.73 17.61
N ARG A 122 2.74 9.65 16.67
CA ARG A 122 2.58 11.09 16.94
C ARG A 122 1.15 11.42 17.36
N LYS A 123 0.15 10.84 16.71
CA LYS A 123 -1.26 11.04 17.08
C LYS A 123 -1.58 10.46 18.45
N LEU A 124 -1.02 9.31 18.77
CA LEU A 124 -1.17 8.72 20.11
C LEU A 124 -0.56 9.62 21.20
N GLU A 125 0.66 10.13 20.98
CA GLU A 125 1.30 11.08 21.89
C GLU A 125 0.49 12.36 22.06
N GLU A 126 -0.05 12.91 20.98
CA GLU A 126 -0.93 14.08 21.01
C GLU A 126 -2.17 13.83 21.87
N VAL A 127 -2.80 12.67 21.73
CA VAL A 127 -3.95 12.28 22.55
C VAL A 127 -3.57 12.14 24.03
N ILE A 128 -2.45 11.48 24.31
CA ILE A 128 -1.99 11.28 25.70
C ILE A 128 -1.58 12.61 26.35
N ASN A 129 -0.82 13.45 25.66
CA ASN A 129 -0.21 14.64 26.25
C ASN A 129 -1.09 15.87 26.22
N GLU A 130 -1.98 16.00 25.23
CA GLU A 130 -2.79 17.21 25.00
C GLU A 130 -4.28 17.01 25.27
N ILE A 131 -4.85 15.91 24.79
CA ILE A 131 -6.30 15.66 24.83
C ILE A 131 -6.70 14.93 26.10
N TYR A 132 -6.01 13.86 26.47
CA TYR A 132 -6.34 13.05 27.63
C TYR A 132 -6.39 13.82 28.94
N PRO A 133 -5.45 14.72 29.25
CA PRO A 133 -5.55 15.56 30.47
C PRO A 133 -6.80 16.42 30.51
N LEU A 134 -7.25 16.94 29.36
CA LEU A 134 -8.49 17.73 29.29
C LEU A 134 -9.72 16.89 29.59
N VAL A 135 -9.77 15.64 29.10
CA VAL A 135 -10.86 14.71 29.40
C VAL A 135 -10.90 14.36 30.87
N VAL A 136 -9.77 14.08 31.51
CA VAL A 136 -9.67 13.78 32.91
C VAL A 136 -10.14 14.97 33.76
N THR A 137 -9.74 16.18 33.41
CA THR A 137 -10.18 17.41 34.09
C THR A 137 -11.69 17.56 34.00
N HIS A 138 -12.27 17.36 32.83
CA HIS A 138 -13.73 17.45 32.65
C HIS A 138 -14.48 16.40 33.47
N LEU A 139 -14.02 15.17 33.51
CA LEU A 139 -14.62 14.10 34.32
C LEU A 139 -14.54 14.41 35.81
N ASN A 140 -13.45 14.96 36.31
CA ASN A 140 -13.31 15.37 37.71
C ASN A 140 -14.25 16.51 38.07
N GLN A 141 -14.43 17.49 37.20
CA GLN A 141 -15.39 18.56 37.40
C GLN A 141 -16.83 18.04 37.47
N THR A 142 -17.17 17.08 36.58
CA THR A 142 -18.49 16.44 36.59
C THR A 142 -18.75 15.70 37.92
N LYS A 143 -17.77 14.96 38.43
CA LYS A 143 -17.86 14.23 39.69
C LYS A 143 -18.05 15.20 40.87
N GLU A 144 -17.37 16.33 40.90
CA GLU A 144 -17.55 17.34 41.93
C GLU A 144 -18.96 17.92 41.89
N CYS A 145 -19.50 18.20 40.73
CA CYS A 145 -20.89 18.67 40.58
C CYS A 145 -21.89 17.65 41.10
N GLU A 146 -21.70 16.36 40.82
CA GLU A 146 -22.54 15.28 41.35
C GLU A 146 -22.49 15.21 42.88
N LYS A 147 -21.33 15.32 43.50
CA LYS A 147 -21.15 15.34 44.94
C LYS A 147 -21.89 16.53 45.57
N ARG A 148 -21.79 17.70 44.99
CA ARG A 148 -22.51 18.89 45.46
C ARG A 148 -24.03 18.70 45.42
N THR A 149 -24.53 18.08 44.35
CA THR A 149 -25.94 17.77 44.18
C THR A 149 -26.43 16.77 45.24
N ASN A 150 -25.63 15.76 45.55
CA ASN A 150 -25.95 14.75 46.56
C ASN A 150 -25.94 15.31 48.00
N ILE A 151 -25.07 16.25 48.28
CA ILE A 151 -25.02 16.92 49.61
C ILE A 151 -26.28 17.73 49.88
N LYS A 152 -26.93 18.26 48.85
CA LYS A 152 -28.15 19.06 48.98
C LYS A 152 -29.41 18.23 49.22
N LYS A 153 -29.32 16.94 49.14
CA LYS A 153 -30.39 16.02 49.49
C LYS A 153 -30.38 15.75 50.99
#